data_1fed8ec2379a99493ad667b93cd287fb
#
_entry.id   1fed8ec2379a99493ad667b93cd287fb
#
_cell.length_a   1.000
_cell.length_b   1.000
_cell.length_c   1.000
_cell.angle_alpha   90.00
_cell.angle_beta   90.00
_cell.angle_gamma   90.00
#
_symmetry.space_group_name_H-M   'P 1'
#
loop_
_entity.id
_entity.type
_entity.pdbx_description
1 polymer ?
#
loop_
_entity_poly.entity_id
_entity_poly.type
_entity_poly.pdbx_seq_one_letter_code
_entity_poly.pdbx_strand_id
1 'polypeptide(L)'
;EFVGELPWSAPFAARFASDTGYALTAELPFLFREGGESKYVDILRGAGPPAFASQSGRGERAREDYEDVRARLFTEGFIEPVAEFASERGVALRMQAHGGYAHVLDAYALADVPESEGLFAVGIMDFLELAGSAAHVAGRRVVSSETFVVINPSPSPLSQDELWMLAGRAYIAGINRLVFHGAAYPYTRSNGARWYPFAPDPASGVVSAGPIPITSDVRVGEPDWAFLPEFNRALTRLSYAMTRGVDRSQVAWLLPEREVPDAASIRVGRLRAEQGESDTSLALRRAGYPYDRISPSMLAGARA
;
A
#
# COMPACT_ATOMS: atom_id res chain seq x y z
N GLU A 1 -18.46 6.84 -0.23
CA GLU A 1 -17.79 8.16 -0.07
C GLU A 1 -17.47 8.36 1.40
N PHE A 2 -16.17 8.30 1.74
CA PHE A 2 -15.70 8.47 3.11
C PHE A 2 -15.16 9.89 3.32
N VAL A 3 -15.89 10.88 2.89
CA VAL A 3 -15.48 12.27 3.00
C VAL A 3 -15.98 12.83 4.33
N GLY A 4 -15.05 13.03 5.26
CA GLY A 4 -15.25 13.87 6.41
C GLY A 4 -15.94 13.25 7.63
N GLU A 5 -16.05 11.91 7.71
CA GLU A 5 -16.72 11.26 8.84
C GLU A 5 -15.79 10.28 9.56
N LEU A 6 -15.75 10.39 10.88
CA LEU A 6 -15.12 9.36 11.71
C LEU A 6 -15.96 8.08 11.68
N PRO A 7 -15.40 6.91 11.35
CA PRO A 7 -16.09 5.65 11.47
C PRO A 7 -16.59 5.44 12.91
N TRP A 8 -17.90 5.35 13.07
CA TRP A 8 -18.55 5.25 14.36
C TRP A 8 -19.71 4.27 14.32
N SER A 9 -19.83 3.47 15.38
CA SER A 9 -21.01 2.65 15.64
C SER A 9 -21.15 2.40 17.15
N ALA A 10 -22.35 2.05 17.60
CA ALA A 10 -22.55 1.71 19.01
C ALA A 10 -21.69 0.51 19.45
N PRO A 11 -21.54 -0.57 18.67
CA PRO A 11 -20.58 -1.66 18.96
C PRO A 11 -19.14 -1.17 19.05
N PHE A 12 -18.72 -0.22 18.20
CA PHE A 12 -17.38 0.37 18.26
C PHE A 12 -17.11 1.03 19.61
N ALA A 13 -18.05 1.88 20.08
CA ALA A 13 -17.88 2.58 21.35
C ALA A 13 -17.78 1.61 22.55
N ALA A 14 -18.56 0.54 22.53
CA ALA A 14 -18.51 -0.50 23.56
C ALA A 14 -17.19 -1.25 23.53
N ARG A 15 -16.72 -1.64 22.34
CA ARG A 15 -15.43 -2.30 22.15
C ARG A 15 -14.27 -1.40 22.58
N PHE A 16 -14.29 -0.13 22.18
CA PHE A 16 -13.28 0.83 22.61
C PHE A 16 -13.17 0.92 24.13
N ALA A 17 -14.30 1.07 24.82
CA ALA A 17 -14.29 1.15 26.30
C ALA A 17 -13.77 -0.16 26.95
N SER A 18 -14.09 -1.30 26.36
CA SER A 18 -13.59 -2.60 26.84
C SER A 18 -12.07 -2.74 26.66
N ASP A 19 -11.55 -2.34 25.50
CA ASP A 19 -10.15 -2.53 25.14
C ASP A 19 -9.21 -1.53 25.83
N THR A 20 -9.70 -0.28 26.03
CA THR A 20 -8.88 0.83 26.54
C THR A 20 -9.11 1.18 28.01
N GLY A 21 -10.22 0.74 28.57
CA GLY A 21 -10.62 1.02 29.95
C GLY A 21 -11.23 2.40 30.18
N TYR A 22 -11.57 3.16 29.12
CA TYR A 22 -12.26 4.44 29.22
C TYR A 22 -13.25 4.68 28.06
N ALA A 23 -14.18 5.61 28.27
CA ALA A 23 -15.21 5.89 27.27
C ALA A 23 -14.71 6.89 26.22
N LEU A 24 -14.81 6.53 24.94
CA LEU A 24 -14.38 7.37 23.82
C LEU A 24 -15.22 8.67 23.69
N THR A 25 -16.47 8.67 24.16
CA THR A 25 -17.37 9.83 24.01
C THR A 25 -16.83 11.13 24.60
N ALA A 26 -16.06 11.03 25.68
CA ALA A 26 -15.42 12.19 26.31
C ALA A 26 -14.22 12.71 25.52
N GLU A 27 -13.65 11.86 24.63
CA GLU A 27 -12.46 12.14 23.86
C GLU A 27 -12.76 12.51 22.40
N LEU A 28 -14.00 12.37 21.95
CA LEU A 28 -14.41 12.63 20.57
C LEU A 28 -13.88 13.94 19.97
N PRO A 29 -13.87 15.07 20.68
CA PRO A 29 -13.32 16.31 20.12
C PRO A 29 -11.87 16.17 19.65
N PHE A 30 -11.07 15.36 20.33
CA PHE A 30 -9.65 15.18 19.99
C PHE A 30 -9.41 14.34 18.75
N LEU A 31 -10.41 13.62 18.26
CA LEU A 31 -10.29 12.82 17.04
C LEU A 31 -10.41 13.66 15.77
N PHE A 32 -11.02 14.84 15.85
CA PHE A 32 -11.22 15.70 14.68
C PHE A 32 -9.92 16.39 14.26
N ARG A 33 -9.76 16.52 12.95
CA ARG A 33 -8.64 17.22 12.31
C ARG A 33 -9.09 18.50 11.63
N GLU A 34 -8.21 19.48 11.54
CA GLU A 34 -8.46 20.67 10.73
C GLU A 34 -8.60 20.28 9.25
N GLY A 35 -9.65 20.79 8.60
CA GLY A 35 -9.97 20.44 7.21
C GLY A 35 -10.81 19.17 7.03
N GLY A 36 -11.17 18.50 8.13
CA GLY A 36 -11.96 17.26 8.12
C GLY A 36 -11.13 16.00 7.87
N GLU A 37 -11.79 14.87 7.97
CA GLU A 37 -11.21 13.55 7.69
C GLU A 37 -11.52 13.17 6.25
N SER A 38 -10.51 13.02 5.42
CA SER A 38 -10.69 12.52 4.07
C SER A 38 -9.47 11.71 3.65
N LYS A 39 -9.61 10.41 3.61
CA LYS A 39 -8.54 9.50 3.22
C LYS A 39 -7.89 9.87 1.88
N TYR A 40 -8.67 10.27 0.89
CA TYR A 40 -8.15 10.65 -0.42
C TYR A 40 -7.45 12.03 -0.41
N VAL A 41 -7.96 12.96 0.39
CA VAL A 41 -7.31 14.27 0.53
C VAL A 41 -6.04 14.15 1.36
N ASP A 42 -6.08 13.34 2.42
CA ASP A 42 -4.95 13.10 3.31
C ASP A 42 -3.79 12.39 2.60
N ILE A 43 -4.10 11.45 1.71
CA ILE A 43 -3.11 10.83 0.82
C ILE A 43 -2.37 11.86 -0.03
N LEU A 44 -3.06 12.89 -0.51
CA LEU A 44 -2.48 13.88 -1.42
C LEU A 44 -1.83 15.06 -0.71
N ARG A 45 -2.34 15.46 0.46
CA ARG A 45 -1.96 16.69 1.15
C ARG A 45 -1.35 16.48 2.52
N GLY A 46 -1.40 15.25 3.04
CA GLY A 46 -1.15 14.94 4.43
C GLY A 46 -2.38 15.22 5.30
N ALA A 47 -2.53 14.47 6.38
CA ALA A 47 -3.58 14.69 7.36
C ALA A 47 -3.39 16.04 8.05
N GLY A 48 -4.46 16.80 8.19
CA GLY A 48 -4.45 18.07 8.92
C GLY A 48 -4.05 17.89 10.40
N PRO A 49 -3.59 18.94 11.07
CA PRO A 49 -3.32 18.87 12.49
C PRO A 49 -4.62 18.61 13.29
N PRO A 50 -4.52 18.09 14.52
CA PRO A 50 -5.69 17.96 15.39
C PRO A 50 -6.42 19.29 15.55
N ALA A 51 -7.74 19.30 15.36
CA ALA A 51 -8.58 20.49 15.52
C ALA A 51 -8.67 20.94 17.01
N PHE A 52 -8.50 20.00 17.93
CA PHE A 52 -8.51 20.23 19.36
C PHE A 52 -7.30 19.60 20.00
N ALA A 53 -6.49 20.40 20.68
CA ALA A 53 -5.31 19.95 21.41
C ALA A 53 -5.62 19.68 22.87
N SER A 54 -5.00 18.67 23.43
CA SER A 54 -5.01 18.36 24.86
C SER A 54 -3.71 18.80 25.52
N GLN A 55 -3.79 19.52 26.65
CA GLN A 55 -2.60 19.93 27.40
C GLN A 55 -1.92 18.77 28.14
N SER A 56 -2.59 17.61 28.26
CA SER A 56 -2.14 16.47 29.06
C SER A 56 -1.69 15.26 28.23
N GLY A 57 -1.54 15.39 26.91
CA GLY A 57 -1.29 14.24 26.01
C GLY A 57 -2.47 13.29 25.88
N ARG A 58 -3.62 13.60 26.47
CA ARG A 58 -4.83 12.76 26.45
C ARG A 58 -5.41 12.65 25.04
N GLY A 59 -5.36 13.71 24.25
CA GLY A 59 -5.87 13.73 22.89
C GLY A 59 -5.05 12.83 21.95
N GLU A 60 -3.74 12.86 22.09
CA GLU A 60 -2.82 12.00 21.33
C GLU A 60 -3.11 10.53 21.64
N ARG A 61 -3.18 10.18 22.91
CA ARG A 61 -3.54 8.83 23.35
C ARG A 61 -4.91 8.40 22.83
N ALA A 62 -5.91 9.25 22.89
CA ALA A 62 -7.25 8.91 22.39
C ALA A 62 -7.26 8.63 20.88
N ARG A 63 -6.46 9.36 20.10
CA ARG A 63 -6.29 9.09 18.66
C ARG A 63 -5.59 7.75 18.42
N GLU A 64 -4.49 7.49 19.12
CA GLU A 64 -3.76 6.22 19.01
C GLU A 64 -4.67 5.03 19.37
N ASP A 65 -5.34 5.09 20.51
CA ASP A 65 -6.27 4.04 20.95
C ASP A 65 -7.46 3.85 19.98
N TYR A 66 -7.95 4.95 19.38
CA TYR A 66 -9.01 4.90 18.37
C TYR A 66 -8.55 4.17 17.11
N GLU A 67 -7.37 4.51 16.59
CA GLU A 67 -6.81 3.86 15.42
C GLU A 67 -6.56 2.36 15.68
N ASP A 68 -6.01 2.01 16.83
CA ASP A 68 -5.75 0.62 17.21
C ASP A 68 -7.04 -0.20 17.32
N VAL A 69 -8.07 0.32 17.97
CA VAL A 69 -9.37 -0.38 18.08
C VAL A 69 -10.02 -0.51 16.71
N ARG A 70 -9.95 0.53 15.89
CA ARG A 70 -10.46 0.51 14.52
C ARG A 70 -9.75 -0.54 13.67
N ALA A 71 -8.43 -0.61 13.76
CA ALA A 71 -7.62 -1.57 13.02
C ALA A 71 -7.97 -3.01 13.41
N ARG A 72 -8.08 -3.29 14.72
CA ARG A 72 -8.49 -4.61 15.20
C ARG A 72 -9.88 -4.99 14.71
N LEU A 73 -10.86 -4.11 14.86
CA LEU A 73 -12.23 -4.38 14.41
C LEU A 73 -12.32 -4.59 12.89
N PHE A 74 -11.53 -3.86 12.11
CA PHE A 74 -11.49 -4.06 10.67
C PHE A 74 -10.87 -5.42 10.31
N THR A 75 -9.82 -5.81 11.00
CA THR A 75 -9.18 -7.12 10.81
C THR A 75 -10.14 -8.24 11.18
N GLU A 76 -10.69 -8.23 12.39
CA GLU A 76 -11.60 -9.25 12.91
C GLU A 76 -12.95 -9.32 12.17
N GLY A 77 -13.47 -8.17 11.76
CA GLY A 77 -14.79 -8.08 11.12
C GLY A 77 -14.81 -8.17 9.60
N PHE A 78 -13.68 -8.00 8.95
CA PHE A 78 -13.60 -8.01 7.50
C PHE A 78 -12.48 -8.91 6.96
N ILE A 79 -11.22 -8.71 7.36
CA ILE A 79 -10.10 -9.43 6.73
C ILE A 79 -10.13 -10.92 7.08
N GLU A 80 -10.22 -11.25 8.37
CA GLU A 80 -10.24 -12.64 8.83
C GLU A 80 -11.42 -13.44 8.24
N PRO A 81 -12.67 -12.93 8.27
CA PRO A 81 -13.79 -13.65 7.64
C PRO A 81 -13.61 -13.88 6.13
N VAL A 82 -13.00 -12.93 5.42
CA VAL A 82 -12.71 -13.09 3.98
C VAL A 82 -11.64 -14.15 3.76
N ALA A 83 -10.58 -14.15 4.58
CA ALA A 83 -9.51 -15.12 4.51
C ALA A 83 -10.02 -16.55 4.83
N GLU A 84 -10.84 -16.69 5.87
CA GLU A 84 -11.50 -17.96 6.22
C GLU A 84 -12.40 -18.45 5.10
N PHE A 85 -13.26 -17.58 4.56
CA PHE A 85 -14.15 -17.93 3.44
C PHE A 85 -13.38 -18.41 2.22
N ALA A 86 -12.26 -17.76 1.88
CA ALA A 86 -11.41 -18.17 0.77
C ALA A 86 -10.75 -19.53 1.04
N SER A 87 -10.19 -19.71 2.25
CA SER A 87 -9.54 -20.93 2.68
C SER A 87 -10.47 -22.13 2.64
N GLU A 88 -11.71 -22.03 3.16
CA GLU A 88 -12.72 -23.07 3.13
C GLU A 88 -13.05 -23.55 1.71
N ARG A 89 -12.85 -22.71 0.71
CA ARG A 89 -13.14 -22.99 -0.71
C ARG A 89 -11.90 -23.35 -1.51
N GLY A 90 -10.74 -23.45 -0.86
CA GLY A 90 -9.46 -23.72 -1.53
C GLY A 90 -9.04 -22.62 -2.50
N VAL A 91 -9.47 -21.38 -2.26
CA VAL A 91 -9.11 -20.20 -3.04
C VAL A 91 -8.11 -19.37 -2.28
N ALA A 92 -7.05 -18.93 -2.95
CA ALA A 92 -6.05 -18.07 -2.35
C ALA A 92 -6.54 -16.62 -2.29
N LEU A 93 -6.41 -15.98 -1.13
CA LEU A 93 -6.69 -14.57 -0.94
C LEU A 93 -5.46 -13.74 -1.37
N ARG A 94 -5.62 -12.91 -2.41
CA ARG A 94 -4.67 -11.84 -2.75
C ARG A 94 -5.22 -10.52 -2.27
N MET A 95 -4.42 -9.77 -1.51
CA MET A 95 -4.90 -8.56 -0.86
C MET A 95 -3.85 -7.47 -0.78
N GLN A 96 -4.25 -6.26 -1.17
CA GLN A 96 -3.57 -5.01 -0.82
C GLN A 96 -4.07 -4.56 0.55
N ALA A 97 -3.21 -4.70 1.57
CA ALA A 97 -3.59 -4.33 2.94
C ALA A 97 -3.41 -2.84 3.24
N HIS A 98 -2.53 -2.18 2.50
CA HIS A 98 -2.29 -0.75 2.63
C HIS A 98 -3.52 0.07 2.23
N GLY A 99 -3.58 1.28 2.73
CA GLY A 99 -4.70 2.16 2.47
C GLY A 99 -6.02 1.73 3.13
N GLY A 100 -6.07 0.62 3.86
CA GLY A 100 -7.17 0.16 4.70
C GLY A 100 -7.15 0.79 6.10
N TYR A 101 -7.87 0.16 7.02
CA TYR A 101 -7.90 0.54 8.43
C TYR A 101 -7.14 -0.44 9.31
N ALA A 102 -6.70 -1.58 8.78
CA ALA A 102 -5.95 -2.59 9.51
C ALA A 102 -4.49 -2.18 9.74
N HIS A 103 -3.87 -2.79 10.73
CA HIS A 103 -2.42 -2.80 10.87
C HIS A 103 -1.80 -3.52 9.68
N VAL A 104 -1.04 -2.80 8.87
CA VAL A 104 -0.71 -3.22 7.51
C VAL A 104 0.13 -4.50 7.47
N LEU A 105 1.12 -4.66 8.36
CA LEU A 105 1.95 -5.86 8.41
C LEU A 105 1.13 -7.09 8.82
N ASP A 106 0.28 -6.95 9.83
CA ASP A 106 -0.57 -8.03 10.32
C ASP A 106 -1.59 -8.43 9.26
N ALA A 107 -2.19 -7.44 8.59
CA ALA A 107 -3.13 -7.70 7.52
C ALA A 107 -2.49 -8.38 6.30
N TYR A 108 -1.27 -7.99 5.92
CA TYR A 108 -0.52 -8.68 4.89
C TYR A 108 -0.23 -10.14 5.25
N ALA A 109 0.06 -10.43 6.51
CA ALA A 109 0.34 -11.80 6.96
C ALA A 109 -0.88 -12.72 6.87
N LEU A 110 -2.10 -12.19 6.91
CA LEU A 110 -3.35 -12.94 6.72
C LEU A 110 -3.60 -13.32 5.26
N ALA A 111 -3.02 -12.61 4.30
CA ALA A 111 -3.18 -12.92 2.89
C ALA A 111 -2.35 -14.14 2.46
N ASP A 112 -2.87 -14.94 1.53
CA ASP A 112 -2.08 -15.98 0.85
C ASP A 112 -1.08 -15.39 -0.13
N VAL A 113 -1.45 -14.24 -0.72
CA VAL A 113 -0.61 -13.45 -1.62
C VAL A 113 -0.69 -11.99 -1.17
N PRO A 114 0.21 -11.56 -0.27
CA PRO A 114 0.34 -10.14 0.06
C PRO A 114 0.66 -9.33 -1.20
N GLU A 115 -0.05 -8.23 -1.41
CA GLU A 115 0.14 -7.38 -2.59
C GLU A 115 0.49 -5.96 -2.21
N SER A 116 1.65 -5.51 -2.63
CA SER A 116 2.09 -4.12 -2.53
C SER A 116 1.62 -3.31 -3.75
N GLU A 117 1.93 -2.04 -3.80
CA GLU A 117 1.59 -1.16 -4.92
C GLU A 117 2.66 -0.09 -5.14
N GLY A 118 3.04 0.11 -6.40
CA GLY A 118 4.03 1.12 -6.77
C GLY A 118 3.53 2.57 -6.70
N LEU A 119 2.22 2.80 -6.66
CA LEU A 119 1.62 4.13 -6.58
C LEU A 119 1.80 4.75 -5.20
N PHE A 120 1.54 3.96 -4.15
CA PHE A 120 1.60 4.44 -2.79
C PHE A 120 3.04 4.71 -2.37
N ALA A 121 3.23 5.78 -1.61
CA ALA A 121 4.53 6.27 -1.20
C ALA A 121 5.55 6.39 -2.36
N VAL A 122 5.07 6.56 -3.60
CA VAL A 122 5.88 6.64 -4.83
C VAL A 122 6.77 5.40 -5.03
N GLY A 123 6.32 4.24 -4.55
CA GLY A 123 7.11 3.00 -4.60
C GLY A 123 8.43 3.11 -3.86
N ILE A 124 8.49 3.84 -2.74
CA ILE A 124 9.66 3.85 -1.88
C ILE A 124 9.92 2.46 -1.32
N MET A 125 11.20 2.11 -1.17
CA MET A 125 11.59 0.77 -0.74
C MET A 125 10.99 0.40 0.61
N ASP A 126 11.01 1.32 1.57
CA ASP A 126 10.46 1.12 2.91
C ASP A 126 8.98 0.71 2.92
N PHE A 127 8.22 1.15 1.93
CA PHE A 127 6.82 0.76 1.74
C PHE A 127 6.69 -0.56 0.96
N LEU A 128 7.42 -0.71 -0.13
CA LEU A 128 7.33 -1.91 -0.97
C LEU A 128 7.70 -3.19 -0.21
N GLU A 129 8.65 -3.09 0.73
CA GLU A 129 9.13 -4.21 1.56
C GLU A 129 8.12 -4.74 2.57
N LEU A 130 7.09 -3.98 2.92
CA LEU A 130 6.11 -4.40 3.94
C LEU A 130 5.43 -5.72 3.56
N ALA A 131 5.01 -5.85 2.30
CA ALA A 131 4.38 -7.08 1.81
C ALA A 131 5.36 -8.26 1.77
N GLY A 132 6.62 -8.01 1.37
CA GLY A 132 7.69 -9.02 1.39
C GLY A 132 8.00 -9.52 2.79
N SER A 133 8.23 -8.60 3.72
CA SER A 133 8.50 -8.93 5.13
C SER A 133 7.37 -9.72 5.78
N ALA A 134 6.12 -9.29 5.61
CA ALA A 134 4.96 -10.02 6.13
C ALA A 134 4.84 -11.42 5.52
N ALA A 135 5.13 -11.56 4.21
CA ALA A 135 5.14 -12.84 3.53
C ALA A 135 6.19 -13.80 4.10
N HIS A 136 7.40 -13.32 4.35
CA HIS A 136 8.49 -14.13 4.94
C HIS A 136 8.09 -14.65 6.32
N VAL A 137 7.59 -13.77 7.19
CA VAL A 137 7.15 -14.14 8.55
C VAL A 137 5.97 -15.13 8.50
N ALA A 138 5.02 -14.94 7.59
CA ALA A 138 3.87 -15.83 7.43
C ALA A 138 4.16 -17.10 6.59
N GLY A 139 5.40 -17.29 6.12
CA GLY A 139 5.79 -18.43 5.28
C GLY A 139 5.13 -18.44 3.89
N ARG A 140 4.74 -17.28 3.37
CA ARG A 140 4.16 -17.13 2.03
C ARG A 140 5.24 -17.05 0.97
N ARG A 141 5.03 -17.71 -0.16
CA ARG A 141 6.04 -17.79 -1.25
C ARG A 141 5.84 -16.78 -2.35
N VAL A 142 4.63 -16.28 -2.49
CA VAL A 142 4.26 -15.37 -3.56
C VAL A 142 3.89 -14.02 -2.96
N VAL A 143 4.57 -13.01 -3.43
CA VAL A 143 4.32 -11.60 -3.10
C VAL A 143 4.05 -10.86 -4.40
N SER A 144 2.89 -10.24 -4.53
CA SER A 144 2.54 -9.48 -5.73
C SER A 144 2.66 -7.97 -5.50
N SER A 145 2.68 -7.24 -6.59
CA SER A 145 2.52 -5.79 -6.58
C SER A 145 1.74 -5.34 -7.79
N GLU A 146 0.81 -4.44 -7.59
CA GLU A 146 0.29 -3.59 -8.63
C GLU A 146 1.40 -2.63 -9.04
N THR A 147 1.84 -2.74 -10.30
CA THR A 147 3.14 -2.19 -10.72
C THR A 147 2.98 -1.32 -11.94
N PHE A 148 3.94 -0.40 -12.13
CA PHE A 148 4.03 0.55 -13.23
C PHE A 148 2.98 1.64 -13.22
N VAL A 149 2.36 1.85 -12.07
CA VAL A 149 1.46 2.96 -11.81
C VAL A 149 2.26 4.14 -11.24
N VAL A 150 2.09 5.29 -11.81
CA VAL A 150 2.65 6.55 -11.30
C VAL A 150 1.63 7.67 -11.46
N ILE A 151 1.56 8.56 -10.47
CA ILE A 151 0.85 9.82 -10.65
C ILE A 151 1.79 10.77 -11.37
N ASN A 152 1.51 11.00 -12.65
CA ASN A 152 2.36 11.84 -13.48
C ASN A 152 1.57 13.05 -13.97
N PRO A 153 1.94 14.28 -13.56
CA PRO A 153 1.32 15.49 -14.07
C PRO A 153 1.67 15.77 -15.55
N SER A 154 2.64 15.05 -16.10
CA SER A 154 3.02 15.12 -17.51
C SER A 154 2.48 13.89 -18.25
N PRO A 155 1.83 14.04 -19.41
CA PRO A 155 1.14 12.96 -20.11
C PRO A 155 2.09 12.04 -20.90
N SER A 156 3.30 11.80 -20.43
CA SER A 156 4.20 10.87 -21.13
C SER A 156 4.20 9.49 -20.47
N PRO A 157 4.16 8.41 -21.26
CA PRO A 157 4.27 7.05 -20.76
C PRO A 157 5.60 6.83 -20.03
N LEU A 158 5.69 5.78 -19.24
CA LEU A 158 6.95 5.35 -18.63
C LEU A 158 7.90 4.88 -19.72
N SER A 159 9.14 5.34 -19.67
CA SER A 159 10.19 4.86 -20.55
C SER A 159 10.60 3.42 -20.19
N GLN A 160 11.26 2.74 -21.11
CA GLN A 160 11.78 1.38 -20.88
C GLN A 160 12.71 1.32 -19.67
N ASP A 161 13.58 2.32 -19.49
CA ASP A 161 14.46 2.41 -18.33
C ASP A 161 13.69 2.59 -17.01
N GLU A 162 12.63 3.38 -17.02
CA GLU A 162 11.75 3.52 -15.85
C GLU A 162 11.02 2.20 -15.53
N LEU A 163 10.53 1.48 -16.53
CA LEU A 163 9.93 0.16 -16.33
C LEU A 163 10.92 -0.84 -15.72
N TRP A 164 12.16 -0.88 -16.21
CA TRP A 164 13.21 -1.72 -15.62
C TRP A 164 13.59 -1.32 -14.21
N MET A 165 13.69 -0.01 -13.94
CA MET A 165 13.97 0.50 -12.61
C MET A 165 12.88 0.10 -11.62
N LEU A 166 11.61 0.31 -11.97
CA LEU A 166 10.47 -0.03 -11.10
C LEU A 166 10.37 -1.54 -10.85
N ALA A 167 10.58 -2.36 -11.88
CA ALA A 167 10.63 -3.80 -11.73
C ALA A 167 11.77 -4.25 -10.82
N GLY A 168 12.97 -3.68 -11.00
CA GLY A 168 14.13 -3.96 -10.15
C GLY A 168 13.88 -3.64 -8.69
N ARG A 169 13.28 -2.48 -8.41
CA ARG A 169 12.89 -2.08 -7.05
C ARG A 169 11.89 -3.07 -6.43
N ALA A 170 10.89 -3.48 -7.19
CA ALA A 170 9.91 -4.46 -6.73
C ALA A 170 10.60 -5.79 -6.35
N TYR A 171 11.50 -6.30 -7.18
CA TYR A 171 12.24 -7.54 -6.87
C TYR A 171 13.15 -7.40 -5.64
N ILE A 172 13.85 -6.27 -5.49
CA ILE A 172 14.67 -6.01 -4.31
C ILE A 172 13.82 -5.95 -3.03
N ALA A 173 12.59 -5.46 -3.14
CA ALA A 173 11.62 -5.42 -2.04
C ALA A 173 10.98 -6.79 -1.71
N GLY A 174 11.40 -7.88 -2.33
CA GLY A 174 10.86 -9.22 -2.12
C GLY A 174 9.61 -9.54 -2.95
N ILE A 175 9.17 -8.63 -3.81
CA ILE A 175 8.04 -8.86 -4.71
C ILE A 175 8.49 -9.79 -5.85
N ASN A 176 7.71 -10.82 -6.13
CA ASN A 176 8.05 -11.81 -7.15
C ASN A 176 6.92 -12.07 -8.17
N ARG A 177 5.83 -11.30 -8.09
CA ARG A 177 4.74 -11.30 -9.07
C ARG A 177 4.33 -9.86 -9.38
N LEU A 178 4.60 -9.43 -10.60
CA LEU A 178 4.23 -8.10 -11.06
C LEU A 178 2.88 -8.14 -11.76
N VAL A 179 1.95 -7.32 -11.30
CA VAL A 179 0.63 -7.13 -11.90
C VAL A 179 0.62 -5.76 -12.54
N PHE A 180 0.53 -5.71 -13.86
CA PHE A 180 0.54 -4.44 -14.57
C PHE A 180 -0.76 -3.69 -14.29
N HIS A 181 -0.67 -2.52 -13.74
CA HIS A 181 -1.77 -1.58 -13.72
C HIS A 181 -1.75 -0.84 -15.04
N GLY A 182 -2.60 -1.09 -15.75
CA GLY A 182 -3.52 -0.76 -16.70
C GLY A 182 -3.06 -0.89 -18.15
N ALA A 183 -3.66 -1.81 -18.87
CA ALA A 183 -3.89 -1.63 -20.30
C ALA A 183 -5.09 -0.71 -20.44
N ALA A 184 -4.88 0.58 -20.76
CA ALA A 184 -5.96 1.52 -20.93
C ALA A 184 -6.88 1.05 -22.06
N TYR A 185 -8.18 1.03 -21.79
CA TYR A 185 -9.18 0.63 -22.79
C TYR A 185 -9.21 1.67 -23.92
N PRO A 186 -9.20 1.27 -25.19
CA PRO A 186 -9.28 2.22 -26.30
C PRO A 186 -10.57 3.03 -26.18
N TYR A 187 -10.44 4.32 -25.92
CA TYR A 187 -11.59 5.21 -25.92
C TYR A 187 -11.90 5.65 -27.33
N THR A 188 -13.13 5.44 -27.76
CA THR A 188 -13.68 6.05 -28.97
C THR A 188 -14.89 6.90 -28.60
N ARG A 189 -15.03 8.09 -29.18
CA ARG A 189 -16.21 8.95 -28.97
C ARG A 189 -17.52 8.25 -29.25
N SER A 190 -17.51 7.26 -30.10
CA SER A 190 -18.68 6.51 -30.52
C SER A 190 -19.21 5.54 -29.46
N ASN A 191 -18.41 5.07 -28.54
CA ASN A 191 -18.86 4.14 -27.51
C ASN A 191 -19.33 4.81 -26.21
N GLY A 192 -19.22 6.14 -26.10
CA GLY A 192 -19.71 6.93 -24.96
C GLY A 192 -19.06 6.63 -23.61
N ALA A 193 -18.21 5.64 -23.55
CA ALA A 193 -17.58 5.20 -22.32
C ALA A 193 -16.35 6.05 -22.01
N ARG A 194 -16.48 6.92 -21.03
CA ARG A 194 -15.33 7.58 -20.40
C ARG A 194 -14.89 6.76 -19.21
N TRP A 195 -13.90 5.93 -19.39
CA TRP A 195 -13.21 5.28 -18.29
C TRP A 195 -12.14 6.24 -17.74
N TYR A 196 -12.62 7.13 -16.97
CA TYR A 196 -11.88 8.12 -16.25
C TYR A 196 -11.49 7.57 -14.87
N PRO A 197 -10.25 7.71 -14.41
CA PRO A 197 -9.12 8.44 -14.97
C PRO A 197 -8.20 7.61 -15.89
N PHE A 198 -8.59 6.41 -16.29
CA PHE A 198 -7.70 5.39 -16.87
C PHE A 198 -7.69 5.31 -18.40
N ALA A 199 -8.52 6.08 -19.07
CA ALA A 199 -8.52 6.14 -20.54
C ALA A 199 -8.03 7.49 -21.04
N PRO A 200 -7.10 7.54 -22.00
CA PRO A 200 -6.71 8.78 -22.64
C PRO A 200 -7.91 9.38 -23.39
N ASP A 201 -8.06 10.70 -23.32
CA ASP A 201 -8.96 11.42 -24.21
C ASP A 201 -8.24 11.69 -25.54
N PRO A 202 -8.64 11.02 -26.63
CA PRO A 202 -7.98 11.21 -27.93
C PRO A 202 -8.11 12.63 -28.49
N ALA A 203 -9.07 13.40 -27.99
CA ALA A 203 -9.32 14.76 -28.47
C ALA A 203 -8.41 15.81 -27.81
N SER A 204 -7.93 15.54 -26.60
CA SER A 204 -7.06 16.46 -25.85
C SER A 204 -5.59 16.06 -25.87
N GLY A 205 -5.27 14.84 -26.34
CA GLY A 205 -3.91 14.29 -26.21
C GLY A 205 -3.48 14.08 -24.76
N VAL A 206 -4.41 14.25 -23.81
CA VAL A 206 -4.15 14.06 -22.38
C VAL A 206 -4.50 12.64 -22.00
N VAL A 207 -3.56 11.93 -21.42
CA VAL A 207 -3.71 10.52 -21.00
C VAL A 207 -4.73 10.37 -19.88
N SER A 208 -4.95 11.43 -19.12
CA SER A 208 -5.99 11.47 -18.09
C SER A 208 -6.62 12.87 -18.07
N ALA A 209 -7.91 12.95 -18.23
CA ALA A 209 -8.67 14.19 -18.09
C ALA A 209 -9.19 14.39 -16.64
N GLY A 210 -8.65 13.69 -15.63
CA GLY A 210 -8.99 13.80 -14.20
C GLY A 210 -8.13 14.76 -13.42
N PRO A 211 -8.56 15.09 -12.20
CA PRO A 211 -7.75 15.91 -11.32
C PRO A 211 -6.45 15.23 -10.89
N ILE A 212 -6.34 13.92 -11.12
CA ILE A 212 -5.15 13.12 -10.78
C ILE A 212 -4.78 12.29 -12.00
N PRO A 213 -3.74 12.67 -12.76
CA PRO A 213 -3.25 11.87 -13.88
C PRO A 213 -2.54 10.61 -13.36
N ILE A 214 -3.18 9.46 -13.54
CA ILE A 214 -2.62 8.15 -13.25
C ILE A 214 -2.22 7.53 -14.59
N THR A 215 -0.94 7.23 -14.77
CA THR A 215 -0.45 6.67 -16.03
C THR A 215 0.26 5.34 -15.80
N SER A 216 -0.14 4.37 -16.59
CA SER A 216 0.60 3.12 -16.83
C SER A 216 0.39 2.69 -18.27
N ASP A 217 0.45 3.58 -19.20
CA ASP A 217 -0.06 3.41 -20.58
C ASP A 217 0.65 2.29 -21.35
N VAL A 218 0.39 1.06 -20.91
CA VAL A 218 0.89 -0.18 -21.52
C VAL A 218 -0.19 -0.74 -22.43
N ARG A 219 -0.29 -0.25 -23.66
CA ARG A 219 -1.35 -0.67 -24.60
C ARG A 219 -0.86 -0.85 -26.02
N VAL A 220 -1.65 -1.58 -26.80
CA VAL A 220 -1.44 -1.72 -28.24
C VAL A 220 -1.50 -0.33 -28.91
N GLY A 221 -0.49 -0.03 -29.71
CA GLY A 221 -0.40 1.26 -30.41
C GLY A 221 0.55 2.25 -29.76
N GLU A 222 1.01 2.01 -28.55
CA GLU A 222 2.09 2.79 -27.96
C GLU A 222 3.45 2.39 -28.54
N PRO A 223 4.41 3.32 -28.63
CA PRO A 223 5.74 3.04 -29.22
C PRO A 223 6.46 1.85 -28.58
N ASP A 224 6.30 1.68 -27.28
CA ASP A 224 6.97 0.64 -26.51
C ASP A 224 6.27 -0.73 -26.54
N TRP A 225 5.10 -0.85 -27.19
CA TRP A 225 4.39 -2.11 -27.28
C TRP A 225 5.23 -3.26 -27.86
N ALA A 226 6.05 -2.96 -28.84
CA ALA A 226 6.94 -3.94 -29.46
C ALA A 226 8.04 -4.48 -28.51
N PHE A 227 8.41 -3.70 -27.50
CA PHE A 227 9.37 -4.08 -26.46
C PHE A 227 8.78 -5.02 -25.41
N LEU A 228 7.48 -4.92 -25.11
CA LEU A 228 6.83 -5.64 -24.02
C LEU A 228 7.00 -7.18 -24.06
N PRO A 229 6.96 -7.87 -25.19
CA PRO A 229 7.16 -9.31 -25.21
C PRO A 229 8.54 -9.75 -24.68
N GLU A 230 9.60 -8.99 -24.96
CA GLU A 230 10.93 -9.26 -24.47
C GLU A 230 11.03 -8.93 -22.97
N PHE A 231 10.54 -7.76 -22.58
CA PHE A 231 10.45 -7.34 -21.19
C PHE A 231 9.68 -8.35 -20.34
N ASN A 232 8.51 -8.78 -20.78
CA ASN A 232 7.70 -9.77 -20.07
C ASN A 232 8.39 -11.14 -19.95
N ARG A 233 9.12 -11.59 -20.98
CA ARG A 233 9.93 -12.81 -20.88
C ARG A 233 11.00 -12.70 -19.80
N ALA A 234 11.69 -11.58 -19.74
CA ALA A 234 12.69 -11.34 -18.72
C ALA A 234 12.08 -11.27 -17.30
N LEU A 235 10.97 -10.52 -17.14
CA LEU A 235 10.24 -10.47 -15.88
C LEU A 235 9.74 -11.84 -15.42
N THR A 236 9.22 -12.65 -16.35
CA THR A 236 8.75 -14.03 -16.05
C THR A 236 9.89 -14.89 -15.52
N ARG A 237 11.08 -14.81 -16.13
CA ARG A 237 12.24 -15.57 -15.68
C ARG A 237 12.74 -15.11 -14.31
N LEU A 238 12.79 -13.79 -14.07
CA LEU A 238 13.16 -13.24 -12.77
C LEU A 238 12.13 -13.61 -11.70
N SER A 239 10.84 -13.43 -11.97
CA SER A 239 9.76 -13.82 -11.07
C SER A 239 9.84 -15.29 -10.70
N TYR A 240 10.06 -16.18 -11.68
CA TYR A 240 10.26 -17.60 -11.42
C TYR A 240 11.46 -17.84 -10.50
N ALA A 241 12.60 -17.22 -10.77
CA ALA A 241 13.79 -17.36 -9.94
C ALA A 241 13.55 -16.88 -8.50
N MET A 242 12.88 -15.75 -8.34
CA MET A 242 12.57 -15.16 -7.03
C MET A 242 11.55 -15.95 -6.21
N THR A 243 10.76 -16.84 -6.84
CA THR A 243 9.90 -17.78 -6.11
C THR A 243 10.63 -19.05 -5.65
N ARG A 244 11.93 -19.19 -5.98
CA ARG A 244 12.72 -20.37 -5.63
C ARG A 244 13.73 -20.03 -4.54
N GLY A 245 13.65 -20.73 -3.47
CA GLY A 245 14.53 -20.51 -2.32
C GLY A 245 13.76 -20.14 -1.08
N VAL A 246 14.50 -19.77 -0.06
CA VAL A 246 13.99 -19.35 1.24
C VAL A 246 14.68 -18.05 1.58
N ASP A 247 13.95 -17.10 2.10
CA ASP A 247 14.49 -15.86 2.62
C ASP A 247 15.53 -16.12 3.71
N ARG A 248 16.55 -15.29 3.78
CA ARG A 248 17.66 -15.38 4.73
C ARG A 248 17.88 -14.08 5.48
N SER A 249 16.80 -13.34 5.71
CA SER A 249 16.84 -12.14 6.54
C SER A 249 17.45 -12.45 7.91
N GLN A 250 18.42 -11.64 8.31
CA GLN A 250 19.20 -11.83 9.53
C GLN A 250 18.76 -10.89 10.65
N VAL A 251 18.03 -9.84 10.30
CA VAL A 251 17.58 -8.80 11.19
C VAL A 251 16.06 -8.74 11.16
N ALA A 252 15.44 -8.86 12.32
CA ALA A 252 14.03 -8.55 12.52
C ALA A 252 13.94 -7.10 13.02
N TRP A 253 13.45 -6.21 12.18
CA TRP A 253 13.29 -4.81 12.56
C TRP A 253 11.87 -4.59 13.07
N LEU A 254 11.76 -4.48 14.39
CA LEU A 254 10.48 -4.16 15.02
C LEU A 254 10.03 -2.75 14.61
N LEU A 255 8.91 -2.68 13.92
CA LEU A 255 8.31 -1.44 13.47
C LEU A 255 6.95 -1.27 14.16
N PRO A 256 6.84 -0.34 15.13
CA PRO A 256 5.54 0.01 15.70
C PRO A 256 4.58 0.46 14.61
N GLU A 257 3.31 0.11 14.72
CA GLU A 257 2.31 0.33 13.65
C GLU A 257 2.26 1.80 13.18
N ARG A 258 2.33 2.73 14.10
CA ARG A 258 2.37 4.18 13.81
C ARG A 258 3.60 4.66 13.02
N GLU A 259 4.66 3.84 12.96
CA GLU A 259 5.90 4.14 12.23
C GLU A 259 5.94 3.45 10.87
N VAL A 260 4.94 2.64 10.56
CA VAL A 260 4.82 2.00 9.25
C VAL A 260 4.63 3.09 8.20
N PRO A 261 5.42 3.08 7.11
CA PRO A 261 5.24 4.03 6.02
C PRO A 261 3.81 3.94 5.50
N ASP A 262 3.04 4.98 5.75
CA ASP A 262 1.63 5.04 5.39
C ASP A 262 1.45 5.43 3.91
N ALA A 263 0.32 5.01 3.36
CA ALA A 263 -0.21 5.50 2.10
C ALA A 263 -0.40 7.03 2.04
N ALA A 264 -0.46 7.69 3.20
CA ALA A 264 -0.53 9.16 3.31
C ALA A 264 0.67 9.91 2.71
N SER A 265 1.75 9.22 2.33
CA SER A 265 2.93 9.83 1.73
C SER A 265 2.98 9.70 0.19
N ILE A 266 1.83 9.59 -0.49
CA ILE A 266 1.81 9.67 -1.95
C ILE A 266 2.39 11.02 -2.39
N ARG A 267 3.49 10.93 -3.14
CA ARG A 267 4.08 12.11 -3.77
C ARG A 267 3.75 12.10 -5.25
N VAL A 268 3.20 13.20 -5.73
CA VAL A 268 2.98 13.40 -7.15
C VAL A 268 4.33 13.63 -7.84
N GLY A 269 4.62 12.87 -8.89
CA GLY A 269 5.84 13.05 -9.68
C GLY A 269 6.48 11.74 -10.12
N ARG A 270 7.55 11.85 -10.91
CA ARG A 270 8.35 10.70 -11.31
C ARG A 270 9.33 10.31 -10.21
N LEU A 271 9.41 9.02 -9.93
CA LEU A 271 10.37 8.49 -8.99
C LEU A 271 11.80 8.74 -9.48
N ARG A 272 12.64 9.28 -8.61
CA ARG A 272 14.09 9.28 -8.81
C ARG A 272 14.67 8.10 -8.02
N ALA A 273 15.67 7.44 -8.60
CA ALA A 273 16.29 6.23 -8.01
C ALA A 273 16.82 6.43 -6.57
N GLU A 274 17.13 7.66 -6.21
CA GLU A 274 17.73 8.03 -4.92
C GLU A 274 16.70 8.37 -3.83
N GLN A 275 15.40 8.30 -4.12
CA GLN A 275 14.36 8.72 -3.18
C GLN A 275 13.77 7.53 -2.44
N GLY A 276 13.67 7.65 -1.13
CA GLY A 276 12.68 6.96 -0.34
C GLY A 276 13.12 5.72 0.42
N GLU A 277 14.36 5.71 0.91
CA GLU A 277 14.72 4.79 1.98
C GLU A 277 15.08 5.58 3.23
N SER A 278 14.69 5.07 4.41
CA SER A 278 15.14 5.62 5.68
C SER A 278 16.65 5.38 5.86
N ASP A 279 17.29 6.21 6.67
CA ASP A 279 18.73 6.07 6.98
C ASP A 279 19.04 4.69 7.56
N THR A 280 18.14 4.12 8.35
CA THR A 280 18.28 2.78 8.91
C THR A 280 18.24 1.70 7.83
N SER A 281 17.29 1.76 6.91
CA SER A 281 17.22 0.85 5.74
C SER A 281 18.50 0.90 4.93
N LEU A 282 18.95 2.11 4.59
CA LEU A 282 20.19 2.32 3.84
C LEU A 282 21.42 1.79 4.57
N ALA A 283 21.50 2.00 5.89
CA ALA A 283 22.61 1.52 6.70
C ALA A 283 22.67 -0.01 6.73
N LEU A 284 21.55 -0.69 6.95
CA LEU A 284 21.47 -2.15 6.95
C LEU A 284 21.84 -2.72 5.57
N ARG A 285 21.28 -2.19 4.50
CA ARG A 285 21.58 -2.64 3.13
C ARG A 285 23.06 -2.46 2.76
N ARG A 286 23.63 -1.28 3.07
CA ARG A 286 25.05 -0.99 2.79
C ARG A 286 25.99 -1.88 3.59
N ALA A 287 25.58 -2.28 4.79
CA ALA A 287 26.31 -3.22 5.61
C ALA A 287 26.12 -4.70 5.21
N GLY A 288 25.23 -4.96 4.24
CA GLY A 288 24.95 -6.32 3.74
C GLY A 288 24.05 -7.16 4.64
N TYR A 289 23.27 -6.52 5.53
CA TYR A 289 22.33 -7.21 6.39
C TYR A 289 20.92 -7.17 5.79
N PRO A 290 20.42 -8.28 5.24
CA PRO A 290 19.01 -8.40 4.88
C PRO A 290 18.15 -8.37 6.14
N TYR A 291 17.00 -7.75 6.06
CA TYR A 291 16.10 -7.58 7.20
C TYR A 291 14.64 -7.75 6.78
N ASP A 292 13.82 -8.15 7.74
CA ASP A 292 12.35 -8.08 7.65
C ASP A 292 11.81 -7.08 8.66
N ARG A 293 10.78 -6.35 8.26
CA ARG A 293 10.01 -5.49 9.16
C ARG A 293 8.93 -6.34 9.81
N ILE A 294 8.86 -6.28 11.13
CA ILE A 294 7.90 -7.06 11.91
C ILE A 294 7.06 -6.15 12.81
N SER A 295 5.82 -6.54 13.00
CA SER A 295 4.92 -5.89 13.96
C SER A 295 5.12 -6.43 15.38
N PRO A 296 4.62 -5.73 16.41
CA PRO A 296 4.61 -6.25 17.78
C PRO A 296 3.87 -7.59 17.92
N SER A 297 2.79 -7.79 17.17
CA SER A 297 2.02 -9.05 17.18
C SER A 297 2.81 -10.21 16.55
N MET A 298 3.52 -9.96 15.45
CA MET A 298 4.42 -10.94 14.82
C MET A 298 5.54 -11.35 15.78
N LEU A 299 6.13 -10.37 16.50
CA LEU A 299 7.15 -10.65 17.51
C LEU A 299 6.59 -11.52 18.65
N ALA A 300 5.39 -11.20 19.14
CA ALA A 300 4.74 -11.98 20.18
C ALA A 300 4.41 -13.42 19.76
N GLY A 301 4.12 -13.62 18.47
CA GLY A 301 3.86 -14.95 17.86
C GLY A 301 5.13 -15.72 17.50
N ALA A 302 6.29 -15.10 17.50
CA ALA A 302 7.55 -15.77 17.19
C ALA A 302 7.88 -16.81 18.27
N ARG A 303 8.20 -18.03 17.82
CA ARG A 303 8.73 -19.08 18.72
C ARG A 303 10.25 -18.90 18.80
N ALA A 304 10.76 -18.92 20.00
CA ALA A 304 12.19 -18.95 20.27
C ALA A 304 12.84 -20.22 19.72
#